data_9b648a631c44ef87529baaaf7eb95789
#
_entry.id   9b648a631c44ef87529baaaf7eb95789
#
_cell.length_a   1.000
_cell.length_b   1.000
_cell.length_c   1.000
_cell.angle_alpha   90.00
_cell.angle_beta   90.00
_cell.angle_gamma   90.00
#
_symmetry.space_group_name_H-M   'P 1'
#
loop_
_entity.id
_entity.type
_entity.pdbx_description
1 polymer ?
#
loop_
_entity_poly.entity_id
_entity_poly.type
_entity_poly.pdbx_seq_one_letter_code
_entity_poly.pdbx_strand_id
1 'polypeptide(L)'
;MARIVRFTMLAAAGAAVLAAAPLHGRTIGGWEVAPSKQGACMMTATFEDESIALVWNKAEQQLGFLAASKKWNGLMEREGDPTALQLTFDGEVRYPQWLHEGARFQPLRGTEAVMGVWGPEHREDLAEAMTRSSEVSLKVGNTELGSFDISGAGPAYRELLRCGDRA
;
A
#
# COMPACT_ATOMS: atom_id res chain seq x y z
N MET A 1 29.42 -5.49 -12.56
CA MET A 1 28.35 -6.16 -13.36
C MET A 1 27.05 -5.95 -12.62
N ALA A 2 26.27 -4.96 -13.03
CA ALA A 2 25.00 -4.63 -12.39
C ALA A 2 23.95 -5.66 -12.79
N ARG A 3 23.42 -6.40 -11.81
CA ARG A 3 22.25 -7.26 -12.03
C ARG A 3 21.03 -6.35 -12.15
N ILE A 4 20.53 -6.21 -13.38
CA ILE A 4 19.23 -5.60 -13.65
C ILE A 4 18.17 -6.60 -13.14
N VAL A 5 17.65 -6.34 -11.96
CA VAL A 5 16.47 -7.06 -11.46
C VAL A 5 15.27 -6.59 -12.30
N ARG A 6 14.78 -7.45 -13.16
CA ARG A 6 13.59 -7.18 -13.96
C ARG A 6 12.36 -7.22 -13.05
N PHE A 7 11.91 -6.03 -12.64
CA PHE A 7 10.61 -5.83 -11.98
C PHE A 7 9.47 -5.95 -13.02
N THR A 8 9.07 -7.15 -13.35
CA THR A 8 8.05 -7.31 -14.40
C THR A 8 6.70 -7.81 -13.91
N MET A 9 6.43 -7.98 -12.61
CA MET A 9 5.21 -8.69 -12.20
C MET A 9 4.22 -7.99 -11.27
N LEU A 10 4.46 -6.81 -10.75
CA LEU A 10 3.49 -6.19 -9.83
C LEU A 10 2.50 -5.21 -10.48
N ALA A 11 2.73 -4.76 -11.70
CA ALA A 11 1.84 -3.80 -12.37
C ALA A 11 0.42 -4.35 -12.65
N ALA A 12 0.25 -5.67 -12.72
CA ALA A 12 -1.05 -6.30 -12.97
C ALA A 12 -1.88 -6.55 -11.69
N ALA A 13 -1.27 -6.53 -10.51
CA ALA A 13 -1.95 -6.87 -9.26
C ALA A 13 -2.87 -5.76 -8.75
N GLY A 14 -2.50 -4.49 -9.00
CA GLY A 14 -3.23 -3.34 -8.45
C GLY A 14 -4.63 -3.14 -9.03
N ALA A 15 -4.85 -3.46 -10.30
CA ALA A 15 -6.12 -3.18 -10.97
C ALA A 15 -7.26 -4.17 -10.64
N ALA A 16 -6.93 -5.37 -10.19
CA ALA A 16 -7.93 -6.42 -9.91
C ALA A 16 -8.46 -6.38 -8.47
N VAL A 17 -7.80 -5.67 -7.60
CA VAL A 17 -7.95 -5.80 -6.16
C VAL A 17 -9.18 -5.10 -5.59
N LEU A 18 -9.59 -3.97 -6.14
CA LEU A 18 -10.77 -3.25 -5.64
C LEU A 18 -12.11 -3.67 -6.26
N ALA A 19 -12.12 -4.74 -7.05
CA ALA A 19 -13.30 -5.12 -7.84
C ALA A 19 -13.89 -6.48 -7.58
N ALA A 20 -13.23 -7.36 -6.87
CA ALA A 20 -13.78 -8.64 -6.50
C ALA A 20 -14.39 -8.53 -5.10
N ALA A 21 -15.70 -8.76 -4.99
CA ALA A 21 -16.28 -9.06 -3.69
C ALA A 21 -15.42 -10.16 -3.06
N PRO A 22 -14.92 -9.99 -1.84
CA PRO A 22 -13.99 -10.93 -1.26
C PRO A 22 -14.70 -12.26 -1.07
N LEU A 23 -14.12 -13.31 -1.62
CA LEU A 23 -14.43 -14.65 -1.21
C LEU A 23 -13.91 -14.76 0.24
N HIS A 24 -14.77 -14.44 1.21
CA HIS A 24 -14.50 -14.54 2.65
C HIS A 24 -13.45 -13.56 3.21
N GLY A 25 -13.59 -12.28 2.92
CA GLY A 25 -12.88 -11.21 3.63
C GLY A 25 -13.29 -11.13 5.10
N ARG A 26 -12.35 -10.75 5.95
CA ARG A 26 -12.55 -10.59 7.39
C ARG A 26 -12.34 -9.13 7.78
N THR A 27 -13.33 -8.51 8.42
CA THR A 27 -13.18 -7.13 8.90
C THR A 27 -12.61 -7.11 10.31
N ILE A 28 -11.50 -6.39 10.51
CA ILE A 28 -10.80 -6.26 11.78
C ILE A 28 -10.40 -4.81 11.97
N GLY A 29 -10.91 -4.14 13.00
CA GLY A 29 -10.54 -2.76 13.33
C GLY A 29 -10.77 -1.76 12.19
N GLY A 30 -11.81 -1.94 11.38
CA GLY A 30 -12.09 -1.10 10.21
C GLY A 30 -11.37 -1.51 8.93
N TRP A 31 -10.48 -2.52 9.00
CA TRP A 31 -9.76 -3.06 7.86
C TRP A 31 -10.39 -4.35 7.35
N GLU A 32 -10.53 -4.47 6.06
CA GLU A 32 -10.91 -5.71 5.40
C GLU A 32 -9.67 -6.50 4.99
N VAL A 33 -9.54 -7.76 5.42
CA VAL A 33 -8.43 -8.65 5.07
C VAL A 33 -8.93 -9.78 4.18
N ALA A 34 -8.37 -9.91 2.99
CA ALA A 34 -8.79 -10.92 2.01
C ALA A 34 -7.61 -11.45 1.18
N PRO A 35 -7.68 -12.72 0.70
CA PRO A 35 -6.75 -13.22 -0.28
C PRO A 35 -6.97 -12.54 -1.64
N SER A 36 -5.88 -12.26 -2.34
CA SER A 36 -5.91 -11.80 -3.73
C SER A 36 -5.87 -12.99 -4.70
N LYS A 37 -6.27 -12.74 -5.95
CA LYS A 37 -6.26 -13.78 -6.99
C LYS A 37 -4.87 -14.29 -7.38
N GLN A 38 -3.80 -13.68 -6.89
CA GLN A 38 -2.41 -13.97 -7.26
C GLN A 38 -1.60 -14.61 -6.12
N GLY A 39 -2.27 -15.20 -5.13
CA GLY A 39 -1.57 -15.83 -3.99
C GLY A 39 -0.99 -14.85 -2.97
N ALA A 40 -1.27 -13.56 -3.11
CA ALA A 40 -0.98 -12.55 -2.10
C ALA A 40 -2.20 -12.35 -1.18
N CYS A 41 -2.01 -11.73 -0.04
CA CYS A 41 -3.08 -11.27 0.82
C CYS A 41 -3.07 -9.76 0.92
N MET A 42 -4.24 -9.18 1.15
CA MET A 42 -4.41 -7.74 1.22
C MET A 42 -5.25 -7.35 2.42
N MET A 43 -4.87 -6.26 3.07
CA MET A 43 -5.74 -5.55 4.03
C MET A 43 -6.04 -4.16 3.49
N THR A 44 -7.29 -3.73 3.53
CA THR A 44 -7.76 -2.46 2.97
C THR A 44 -8.63 -1.72 3.97
N ALA A 45 -8.38 -0.42 4.15
CA ALA A 45 -9.32 0.51 4.76
C ALA A 45 -9.87 1.44 3.68
N THR A 46 -11.18 1.64 3.67
CA THR A 46 -11.89 2.47 2.69
C THR A 46 -12.60 3.60 3.42
N PHE A 47 -12.38 4.81 2.97
CA PHE A 47 -13.04 6.04 3.35
C PHE A 47 -13.89 6.51 2.15
N GLU A 48 -14.75 7.49 2.29
CA GLU A 48 -15.71 7.90 1.23
C GLU A 48 -15.15 7.84 -0.20
N ASP A 49 -14.10 8.62 -0.49
CA ASP A 49 -13.49 8.74 -1.81
C ASP A 49 -12.02 8.29 -1.83
N GLU A 50 -11.58 7.67 -0.75
CA GLU A 50 -10.19 7.32 -0.51
C GLU A 50 -10.06 5.88 -0.02
N SER A 51 -8.94 5.28 -0.29
CA SER A 51 -8.59 3.96 0.26
C SER A 51 -7.10 3.83 0.47
N ILE A 52 -6.75 3.00 1.44
CA ILE A 52 -5.37 2.62 1.72
C ILE A 52 -5.31 1.10 1.87
N ALA A 53 -4.27 0.48 1.37
CA ALA A 53 -4.10 -0.96 1.46
C ALA A 53 -2.64 -1.36 1.70
N LEU A 54 -2.46 -2.49 2.40
CA LEU A 54 -1.21 -3.24 2.42
C LEU A 54 -1.42 -4.57 1.72
N VAL A 55 -0.45 -4.95 0.89
CA VAL A 55 -0.43 -6.21 0.15
C VAL A 55 0.79 -7.03 0.58
N TRP A 56 0.54 -8.19 1.13
CA TRP A 56 1.58 -9.13 1.54
C TRP A 56 1.78 -10.22 0.49
N ASN A 57 2.95 -10.24 -0.13
CA ASN A 57 3.40 -11.33 -1.00
C ASN A 57 4.43 -12.19 -0.25
N LYS A 58 3.99 -13.33 0.27
CA LYS A 58 4.84 -14.22 1.05
C LYS A 58 5.95 -14.86 0.20
N ALA A 59 5.67 -15.22 -1.05
CA ALA A 59 6.62 -15.87 -1.92
C ALA A 59 7.84 -14.95 -2.22
N GLU A 60 7.61 -13.66 -2.37
CA GLU A 60 8.62 -12.66 -2.64
C GLU A 60 9.12 -11.95 -1.38
N GLN A 61 8.51 -12.22 -0.23
CA GLN A 61 8.79 -11.55 1.05
C GLN A 61 8.66 -10.02 0.93
N GLN A 62 7.68 -9.55 0.19
CA GLN A 62 7.44 -8.15 -0.11
C GLN A 62 6.15 -7.64 0.52
N LEU A 63 6.20 -6.40 1.00
CA LEU A 63 5.05 -5.67 1.49
C LEU A 63 4.79 -4.49 0.54
N GLY A 64 3.64 -4.52 -0.13
CA GLY A 64 3.17 -3.43 -0.96
C GLY A 64 2.32 -2.46 -0.14
N PHE A 65 2.47 -1.17 -0.39
CA PHE A 65 1.60 -0.10 0.07
C PHE A 65 0.88 0.49 -1.12
N LEU A 66 -0.42 0.73 -1.00
CA LEU A 66 -1.23 1.38 -2.01
C LEU A 66 -2.16 2.39 -1.33
N ALA A 67 -2.24 3.57 -1.89
CA ALA A 67 -3.27 4.55 -1.53
C ALA A 67 -3.92 5.08 -2.80
N ALA A 68 -5.23 5.34 -2.76
CA ALA A 68 -5.99 5.85 -3.88
C ALA A 68 -7.00 6.90 -3.42
N SER A 69 -7.20 7.95 -4.23
CA SER A 69 -8.17 8.99 -3.96
C SER A 69 -8.70 9.60 -5.25
N LYS A 70 -10.01 9.89 -5.28
CA LYS A 70 -10.61 10.68 -6.37
C LYS A 70 -10.14 12.12 -6.37
N LYS A 71 -9.70 12.63 -5.23
CA LYS A 71 -9.16 13.99 -5.08
C LYS A 71 -7.85 14.20 -5.82
N TRP A 72 -7.17 13.11 -6.18
CA TRP A 72 -5.88 13.17 -6.88
C TRP A 72 -6.03 13.19 -8.40
N ASN A 73 -7.24 13.00 -8.92
CA ASN A 73 -7.47 13.00 -10.37
C ASN A 73 -6.95 14.28 -11.01
N GLY A 74 -6.01 14.14 -11.94
CA GLY A 74 -5.36 15.23 -12.64
C GLY A 74 -4.21 15.91 -11.88
N LEU A 75 -3.83 15.43 -10.67
CA LEU A 75 -2.65 15.93 -9.98
C LEU A 75 -1.35 15.43 -10.61
N MET A 76 -1.43 14.29 -11.30
CA MET A 76 -0.26 13.59 -11.81
C MET A 76 -0.25 13.66 -13.33
N GLU A 77 0.74 14.36 -13.88
CA GLU A 77 0.88 14.58 -15.33
C GLU A 77 1.40 13.35 -16.07
N ARG A 78 1.95 12.35 -15.36
CA ARG A 78 2.61 11.18 -15.95
C ARG A 78 2.26 9.90 -15.23
N GLU A 79 1.38 9.14 -15.82
CA GLU A 79 1.06 7.79 -15.37
C GLU A 79 2.25 6.84 -15.57
N GLY A 80 2.52 6.03 -14.54
CA GLY A 80 3.54 4.97 -14.63
C GLY A 80 4.99 5.43 -14.48
N ASP A 81 5.28 6.73 -14.44
CA ASP A 81 6.63 7.22 -14.17
C ASP A 81 7.01 6.93 -12.69
N PRO A 82 8.24 6.49 -12.44
CA PRO A 82 8.76 6.37 -11.09
C PRO A 82 8.76 7.71 -10.38
N THR A 83 8.31 7.76 -9.15
CA THR A 83 8.27 8.98 -8.35
C THR A 83 8.69 8.71 -6.91
N ALA A 84 9.07 9.76 -6.18
CA ALA A 84 9.41 9.66 -4.78
C ALA A 84 8.13 9.74 -3.93
N LEU A 85 7.79 8.66 -3.24
CA LEU A 85 6.72 8.60 -2.26
C LEU A 85 7.30 8.68 -0.86
N GLN A 86 6.84 9.67 -0.11
CA GLN A 86 7.19 9.86 1.29
C GLN A 86 5.99 9.52 2.17
N LEU A 87 6.21 8.68 3.16
CA LEU A 87 5.25 8.36 4.21
C LEU A 87 5.72 8.94 5.54
N THR A 88 4.83 9.64 6.24
CA THR A 88 5.09 10.18 7.59
C THR A 88 4.02 9.65 8.52
N PHE A 89 4.42 9.09 9.65
CA PHE A 89 3.53 8.45 10.61
C PHE A 89 3.36 9.30 11.86
N ASP A 90 2.10 9.59 12.26
CA ASP A 90 1.70 10.41 13.42
C ASP A 90 2.37 11.80 13.48
N GLY A 91 2.77 12.37 12.33
CA GLY A 91 3.49 13.63 12.25
C GLY A 91 4.88 13.61 12.87
N GLU A 92 5.27 12.53 13.54
CA GLU A 92 6.58 12.34 14.12
C GLU A 92 7.53 11.66 13.13
N VAL A 93 8.68 12.27 12.91
CA VAL A 93 9.81 11.68 12.21
C VAL A 93 10.50 10.67 13.14
N ARG A 94 9.81 9.60 13.56
CA ARG A 94 10.46 8.51 14.31
C ARG A 94 11.33 7.65 13.44
N TYR A 95 11.02 7.62 12.16
CA TYR A 95 11.83 7.00 11.12
C TYR A 95 12.12 8.08 10.09
N PRO A 96 13.34 8.13 9.52
CA PRO A 96 13.60 9.01 8.41
C PRO A 96 12.49 8.76 7.41
N GLN A 97 11.86 9.84 6.97
CA GLN A 97 10.77 9.87 6.02
C GLN A 97 10.86 8.67 5.08
N TRP A 98 9.90 7.77 5.12
CA TRP A 98 9.89 6.61 4.23
C TRP A 98 9.81 7.12 2.80
N LEU A 99 10.99 7.21 2.17
CA LEU A 99 11.12 7.60 0.80
C LEU A 99 11.21 6.33 -0.04
N HIS A 100 10.19 6.07 -0.83
CA HIS A 100 10.24 5.01 -1.83
C HIS A 100 10.52 5.62 -3.20
N GLU A 101 11.76 5.53 -3.66
CA GLU A 101 12.16 5.91 -5.01
C GLU A 101 11.69 4.82 -5.98
N GLY A 102 10.78 5.14 -6.86
CA GLY A 102 10.20 4.18 -7.81
C GLY A 102 8.78 3.77 -7.48
N ALA A 103 8.12 4.45 -6.55
CA ALA A 103 6.67 4.42 -6.46
C ALA A 103 6.05 4.84 -7.79
N ARG A 104 4.89 4.29 -8.11
CA ARG A 104 4.23 4.57 -9.38
C ARG A 104 2.83 5.08 -9.15
N PHE A 105 2.45 6.06 -9.96
CA PHE A 105 1.05 6.42 -10.13
C PHE A 105 0.42 5.56 -11.21
N GLN A 106 -0.82 5.20 -10.99
CA GLN A 106 -1.62 4.45 -11.95
C GLN A 106 -3.09 4.80 -11.79
N PRO A 107 -3.85 4.84 -12.90
CA PRO A 107 -5.28 4.99 -12.83
C PRO A 107 -5.92 3.74 -12.20
N LEU A 108 -6.86 3.95 -11.30
CA LEU A 108 -7.58 2.89 -10.65
C LEU A 108 -9.08 3.20 -10.66
N ARG A 109 -9.81 2.72 -11.70
CA ARG A 109 -11.28 2.82 -11.82
C ARG A 109 -11.85 4.21 -11.57
N GLY A 110 -11.27 5.24 -12.17
CA GLY A 110 -11.72 6.63 -12.02
C GLY A 110 -11.15 7.34 -10.79
N THR A 111 -10.15 6.74 -10.15
CA THR A 111 -9.29 7.37 -9.14
C THR A 111 -7.84 7.29 -9.58
N GLU A 112 -6.99 8.10 -9.01
CA GLU A 112 -5.55 7.92 -9.08
C GLU A 112 -5.04 7.20 -7.84
N ALA A 113 -4.10 6.27 -8.03
CA ALA A 113 -3.48 5.52 -6.97
C ALA A 113 -1.96 5.67 -7.01
N VAL A 114 -1.35 5.71 -5.84
CA VAL A 114 0.10 5.61 -5.67
C VAL A 114 0.43 4.28 -5.02
N MET A 115 1.46 3.62 -5.51
CA MET A 115 1.90 2.33 -5.00
C MET A 115 3.42 2.32 -4.77
N GLY A 116 3.84 1.75 -3.67
CA GLY A 116 5.24 1.41 -3.38
C GLY A 116 5.36 -0.03 -2.87
N VAL A 117 6.54 -0.63 -3.06
CA VAL A 117 6.81 -2.00 -2.62
C VAL A 117 8.12 -2.04 -1.84
N TRP A 118 8.09 -2.58 -0.63
CA TRP A 118 9.24 -2.74 0.25
C TRP A 118 9.67 -4.19 0.29
N GLY A 119 10.96 -4.42 0.05
CA GLY A 119 11.61 -5.72 0.16
C GLY A 119 11.89 -6.13 1.61
N PRO A 120 12.54 -7.29 1.80
CA PRO A 120 12.79 -7.87 3.13
C PRO A 120 13.52 -6.93 4.08
N GLU A 121 14.42 -6.09 3.57
CA GLU A 121 15.27 -5.19 4.36
C GLU A 121 14.52 -4.06 5.07
N HIS A 122 13.36 -3.64 4.55
CA HIS A 122 12.57 -2.51 5.07
C HIS A 122 11.13 -2.87 5.42
N ARG A 123 10.73 -4.11 5.15
CA ARG A 123 9.36 -4.58 5.37
C ARG A 123 8.95 -4.50 6.83
N GLU A 124 9.84 -4.89 7.74
CA GLU A 124 9.52 -4.94 9.17
C GLU A 124 9.33 -3.54 9.73
N ASP A 125 10.14 -2.59 9.30
CA ASP A 125 10.04 -1.20 9.72
C ASP A 125 8.72 -0.56 9.26
N LEU A 126 8.32 -0.79 7.99
CA LEU A 126 7.03 -0.32 7.48
C LEU A 126 5.87 -0.94 8.27
N ALA A 127 5.94 -2.25 8.52
CA ALA A 127 4.93 -2.95 9.29
C ALA A 127 4.82 -2.42 10.72
N GLU A 128 5.95 -2.14 11.37
CA GLU A 128 5.98 -1.53 12.69
C GLU A 128 5.36 -0.13 12.68
N ALA A 129 5.75 0.73 11.75
CA ALA A 129 5.19 2.06 11.60
C ALA A 129 3.66 2.01 11.39
N MET A 130 3.18 1.21 10.43
CA MET A 130 1.76 1.04 10.15
C MET A 130 0.95 0.48 11.34
N THR A 131 1.54 -0.39 12.15
CA THR A 131 0.80 -1.05 13.24
C THR A 131 0.81 -0.29 14.55
N ARG A 132 1.71 0.65 14.72
CA ARG A 132 1.86 1.45 15.94
C ARG A 132 1.31 2.87 15.83
N SER A 133 1.11 3.36 14.61
CA SER A 133 0.62 4.71 14.37
C SER A 133 -0.88 4.75 14.18
N SER A 134 -1.47 5.91 14.38
CA SER A 134 -2.88 6.19 14.14
C SER A 134 -3.12 6.90 12.81
N GLU A 135 -2.12 7.58 12.27
CA GLU A 135 -2.20 8.33 11.04
C GLU A 135 -0.96 8.10 10.16
N VAL A 136 -1.18 8.09 8.85
CA VAL A 136 -0.10 8.20 7.85
C VAL A 136 -0.40 9.34 6.89
N SER A 137 0.56 10.24 6.72
CA SER A 137 0.52 11.33 5.74
C SER A 137 1.37 10.94 4.52
N LEU A 138 0.85 11.25 3.34
CA LEU A 138 1.48 10.94 2.06
C LEU A 138 1.93 12.20 1.34
N LYS A 139 3.15 12.14 0.77
CA LYS A 139 3.69 13.19 -0.07
C LYS A 139 4.40 12.56 -1.27
N VAL A 140 4.25 13.18 -2.45
CA VAL A 140 4.90 12.75 -3.67
C VAL A 140 5.66 13.93 -4.26
N GLY A 141 6.98 13.83 -4.34
CA GLY A 141 7.82 14.95 -4.67
C GLY A 141 7.55 16.12 -3.71
N ASN A 142 7.05 17.25 -4.24
CA ASN A 142 6.66 18.41 -3.45
C ASN A 142 5.14 18.51 -3.17
N THR A 143 4.34 17.55 -3.65
CA THR A 143 2.88 17.55 -3.53
C THR A 143 2.44 16.72 -2.35
N GLU A 144 1.72 17.33 -1.41
CA GLU A 144 1.06 16.61 -0.34
C GLU A 144 -0.26 15.99 -0.84
N LEU A 145 -0.42 14.70 -0.59
CA LEU A 145 -1.60 13.94 -1.02
C LEU A 145 -2.66 13.83 0.07
N GLY A 146 -2.31 14.13 1.32
CA GLY A 146 -3.21 14.06 2.47
C GLY A 146 -2.79 13.03 3.51
N SER A 147 -3.68 12.83 4.48
CA SER A 147 -3.48 11.92 5.60
C SER A 147 -4.62 10.89 5.68
N PHE A 148 -4.30 9.70 6.18
CA PHE A 148 -5.22 8.59 6.35
C PHE A 148 -5.20 8.12 7.81
N ASP A 149 -6.39 7.87 8.36
CA ASP A 149 -6.53 7.16 9.63
C ASP A 149 -6.20 5.69 9.43
N ILE A 150 -5.13 5.23 10.07
CA ILE A 150 -4.67 3.85 10.05
C ILE A 150 -4.91 3.12 11.38
N SER A 151 -5.73 3.69 12.25
CA SER A 151 -6.12 3.06 13.51
C SER A 151 -6.65 1.65 13.26
N GLY A 152 -6.29 0.70 14.13
CA GLY A 152 -6.68 -0.70 13.98
C GLY A 152 -5.85 -1.51 12.96
N ALA A 153 -4.85 -0.92 12.29
CA ALA A 153 -3.98 -1.65 11.37
C ALA A 153 -3.22 -2.80 12.05
N GLY A 154 -2.83 -2.67 13.31
CA GLY A 154 -2.07 -3.70 14.01
C GLY A 154 -2.74 -5.08 14.08
N PRO A 155 -3.99 -5.21 14.57
CA PRO A 155 -4.74 -6.46 14.52
C PRO A 155 -4.96 -6.98 13.09
N ALA A 156 -5.28 -6.10 12.15
CA ALA A 156 -5.49 -6.45 10.75
C ALA A 156 -4.20 -6.99 10.08
N TYR A 157 -3.06 -6.38 10.37
CA TYR A 157 -1.76 -6.84 9.87
C TYR A 157 -1.42 -8.26 10.34
N ARG A 158 -1.71 -8.60 11.60
CA ARG A 158 -1.53 -9.98 12.06
C ARG A 158 -2.38 -10.97 11.26
N GLU A 159 -3.61 -10.61 10.90
CA GLU A 159 -4.45 -11.46 10.06
C GLU A 159 -3.95 -11.47 8.60
N LEU A 160 -3.41 -10.37 8.08
CA LEU A 160 -2.77 -10.32 6.78
C LEU A 160 -1.66 -11.37 6.65
N LEU A 161 -0.79 -11.47 7.65
CA LEU A 161 0.27 -12.49 7.68
C LEU A 161 -0.29 -13.91 7.72
N ARG A 162 -1.31 -14.16 8.57
CA ARG A 162 -1.98 -15.47 8.63
C ARG A 162 -2.68 -15.85 7.32
N CYS A 163 -3.25 -14.87 6.64
CA CYS A 163 -3.82 -15.06 5.31
C CYS A 163 -2.72 -15.53 4.33
N GLY A 164 -1.58 -14.85 4.30
CA GLY A 164 -0.43 -15.23 3.46
C GLY A 164 0.16 -16.61 3.79
N ASP A 165 -0.02 -17.09 5.02
CA ASP A 165 0.39 -18.45 5.39
C ASP A 165 -0.54 -19.54 4.83
N ARG A 166 -1.77 -19.16 4.46
CA ARG A 166 -2.80 -20.09 3.94
C ARG A 166 -2.96 -20.01 2.42
N ALA A 167 -2.42 -18.96 1.79
CA ALA A 167 -2.46 -18.74 0.35
C ALA A 167 -1.32 -19.47 -0.35
#